data_e8dcb81065185cf44551f634a47f94ea
#
_entry.id   e8dcb81065185cf44551f634a47f94ea
#
_cell.length_a   1.000
_cell.length_b   1.000
_cell.length_c   1.000
_cell.angle_alpha   90.00
_cell.angle_beta   90.00
_cell.angle_gamma   90.00
#
_symmetry.space_group_name_H-M   'P 1'
#
loop_
_entity.id
_entity.type
_entity.pdbx_description
1 polymer ?
#
loop_
_entity_poly.entity_id
_entity_poly.type
_entity_poly.pdbx_seq_one_letter_code
_entity_poly.pdbx_strand_id
1 'polypeptide(L)'
;MTPFVEALEDGTTELDGIARAALLAGWHHIHALDEQIAWCDSQIAARVKHDTNAQRLMAIVGIGPLTASAAVATVGDARVFSNGRQFSAWLGSVPKQASSGGKTRLGHITKQGNTYLRTLLFQGARSALTSAHRRTDRLSRWIVQLRARAG
;
A
#
# COMPACT_ATOMS: atom_id res chain seq x y z
N MET A 1 9.41 -9.75 -27.94
CA MET A 1 9.04 -11.05 -27.32
C MET A 1 9.88 -11.19 -26.06
N THR A 2 9.36 -11.68 -24.94
CA THR A 2 10.15 -11.84 -23.72
C THR A 2 10.97 -13.13 -23.79
N PRO A 3 12.20 -13.16 -23.21
CA PRO A 3 13.05 -14.37 -23.23
C PRO A 3 12.36 -15.64 -22.73
N PHE A 4 11.35 -15.46 -21.86
CA PHE A 4 10.53 -16.57 -21.34
C PHE A 4 9.67 -17.22 -22.43
N VAL A 5 9.01 -16.43 -23.27
CA VAL A 5 8.15 -16.94 -24.36
C VAL A 5 9.02 -17.62 -25.41
N GLU A 6 10.16 -17.02 -25.76
CA GLU A 6 11.14 -17.61 -26.70
C GLU A 6 11.63 -18.97 -26.20
N ALA A 7 11.95 -19.10 -24.89
CA ALA A 7 12.36 -20.38 -24.30
C ALA A 7 11.21 -21.41 -24.25
N LEU A 8 9.97 -20.99 -24.17
CA LEU A 8 8.81 -21.89 -24.24
C LEU A 8 8.47 -22.34 -25.68
N GLU A 9 8.73 -21.48 -26.65
CA GLU A 9 8.52 -21.79 -28.09
C GLU A 9 9.66 -22.61 -28.69
N ASP A 10 10.84 -22.60 -28.02
CA ASP A 10 11.97 -23.42 -28.42
C ASP A 10 11.66 -24.90 -28.19
N GLY A 11 11.50 -25.63 -29.27
CA GLY A 11 11.20 -27.08 -29.30
C GLY A 11 12.33 -27.97 -28.75
N THR A 12 13.50 -27.39 -28.44
CA THR A 12 14.65 -28.13 -27.88
C THR A 12 14.56 -28.33 -26.36
N THR A 13 13.65 -27.63 -25.68
CA THR A 13 13.42 -27.80 -24.25
C THR A 13 12.69 -29.11 -23.97
N GLU A 14 13.08 -29.83 -22.91
CA GLU A 14 12.49 -31.12 -22.49
C GLU A 14 11.05 -31.00 -21.94
N LEU A 15 10.37 -29.86 -22.15
CA LEU A 15 9.01 -29.65 -21.69
C LEU A 15 8.02 -30.45 -22.55
N ASP A 16 7.17 -31.25 -21.90
CA ASP A 16 6.02 -31.88 -22.52
C ASP A 16 5.07 -30.84 -23.14
N GLY A 17 4.41 -31.21 -24.25
CA GLY A 17 3.51 -30.32 -24.96
C GLY A 17 2.37 -29.76 -24.12
N ILE A 18 1.84 -30.55 -23.17
CA ILE A 18 0.79 -30.11 -22.23
C ILE A 18 1.35 -29.08 -21.25
N ALA A 19 2.54 -29.33 -20.69
CA ALA A 19 3.19 -28.39 -19.77
C ALA A 19 3.50 -27.05 -20.46
N ARG A 20 3.98 -27.10 -21.69
CA ARG A 20 4.26 -25.92 -22.52
C ARG A 20 2.99 -25.10 -22.77
N ALA A 21 1.90 -25.76 -23.18
CA ALA A 21 0.61 -25.10 -23.41
C ALA A 21 0.06 -24.45 -22.13
N ALA A 22 0.18 -25.14 -20.98
CA ALA A 22 -0.25 -24.60 -19.69
C ALA A 22 0.55 -23.37 -19.27
N LEU A 23 1.88 -23.38 -19.44
CA LEU A 23 2.76 -22.26 -19.13
C LEU A 23 2.48 -21.05 -20.05
N LEU A 24 2.27 -21.26 -21.34
CA LEU A 24 1.88 -20.20 -22.28
C LEU A 24 0.52 -19.59 -21.92
N ALA A 25 -0.47 -20.43 -21.59
CA ALA A 25 -1.77 -19.95 -21.15
C ALA A 25 -1.67 -19.12 -19.86
N GLY A 26 -0.87 -19.59 -18.91
CA GLY A 26 -0.58 -18.84 -17.68
C GLY A 26 0.10 -17.50 -17.95
N TRP A 27 1.06 -17.47 -18.85
CA TRP A 27 1.74 -16.26 -19.29
C TRP A 27 0.77 -15.23 -19.90
N HIS A 28 -0.07 -15.66 -20.83
CA HIS A 28 -1.07 -14.80 -21.45
C HIS A 28 -2.06 -14.26 -20.39
N HIS A 29 -2.46 -15.10 -19.45
CA HIS A 29 -3.35 -14.68 -18.37
C HIS A 29 -2.71 -13.62 -17.46
N ILE A 30 -1.42 -13.77 -17.10
CA ILE A 30 -0.68 -12.78 -16.33
C ILE A 30 -0.63 -11.44 -17.07
N HIS A 31 -0.30 -11.44 -18.36
CA HIS A 31 -0.28 -10.22 -19.16
C HIS A 31 -1.65 -9.53 -19.25
N ALA A 32 -2.71 -10.31 -19.45
CA ALA A 32 -4.07 -9.76 -19.45
C ALA A 32 -4.43 -9.10 -18.10
N LEU A 33 -4.00 -9.70 -16.98
CA LEU A 33 -4.18 -9.11 -15.66
C LEU A 33 -3.35 -7.82 -15.48
N ASP A 34 -2.12 -7.78 -15.95
CA ASP A 34 -1.28 -6.58 -15.91
C ASP A 34 -1.90 -5.42 -16.70
N GLU A 35 -2.46 -5.69 -17.87
CA GLU A 35 -3.20 -4.69 -18.66
C GLU A 35 -4.43 -4.17 -17.91
N GLN A 36 -5.20 -5.06 -17.26
CA GLN A 36 -6.36 -4.67 -16.46
C GLN A 36 -5.95 -3.83 -15.26
N ILE A 37 -4.87 -4.20 -14.57
CA ILE A 37 -4.32 -3.42 -13.44
C ILE A 37 -3.90 -2.03 -13.92
N ALA A 38 -3.15 -1.94 -15.04
CA ALA A 38 -2.71 -0.67 -15.60
C ALA A 38 -3.90 0.22 -15.99
N TRP A 39 -4.96 -0.36 -16.54
CA TRP A 39 -6.20 0.36 -16.84
C TRP A 39 -6.85 0.88 -15.55
N CYS A 40 -7.02 0.06 -14.51
CA CYS A 40 -7.57 0.46 -13.22
C CYS A 40 -6.75 1.60 -12.60
N ASP A 41 -5.42 1.49 -12.60
CA ASP A 41 -4.51 2.51 -12.08
C ASP A 41 -4.68 3.84 -12.83
N SER A 42 -4.84 3.80 -14.15
CA SER A 42 -5.11 4.98 -14.97
C SER A 42 -6.43 5.67 -14.59
N GLN A 43 -7.50 4.90 -14.36
CA GLN A 43 -8.80 5.43 -13.94
C GLN A 43 -8.72 6.06 -12.54
N ILE A 44 -8.04 5.41 -11.61
CA ILE A 44 -7.81 5.94 -10.25
C ILE A 44 -7.02 7.25 -10.33
N ALA A 45 -5.93 7.28 -11.10
CA ALA A 45 -5.11 8.47 -11.26
C ALA A 45 -5.88 9.64 -11.90
N ALA A 46 -6.73 9.35 -12.90
CA ALA A 46 -7.58 10.35 -13.53
C ALA A 46 -8.60 10.94 -12.54
N ARG A 47 -9.26 10.09 -11.75
CA ARG A 47 -10.23 10.54 -10.73
C ARG A 47 -9.57 11.40 -9.65
N VAL A 48 -8.42 10.98 -9.14
CA VAL A 48 -7.69 11.68 -8.09
C VAL A 48 -7.25 13.08 -8.51
N LYS A 49 -6.97 13.32 -9.80
CA LYS A 49 -6.62 14.65 -10.33
C LYS A 49 -7.71 15.70 -10.10
N HIS A 50 -8.96 15.30 -10.01
CA HIS A 50 -10.12 16.17 -9.83
C HIS A 50 -10.66 16.21 -8.40
N ASP A 51 -10.06 15.45 -7.48
CA ASP A 51 -10.46 15.39 -6.08
C ASP A 51 -9.49 16.16 -5.18
N THR A 52 -9.93 17.31 -4.66
CA THR A 52 -9.11 18.18 -3.80
C THR A 52 -8.64 17.48 -2.53
N ASN A 53 -9.46 16.60 -1.94
CA ASN A 53 -9.10 15.89 -0.72
C ASN A 53 -8.02 14.82 -1.03
N ALA A 54 -8.18 14.10 -2.13
CA ALA A 54 -7.17 13.14 -2.58
C ALA A 54 -5.83 13.84 -2.91
N GLN A 55 -5.87 15.00 -3.56
CA GLN A 55 -4.67 15.82 -3.84
C GLN A 55 -3.95 16.24 -2.55
N ARG A 56 -4.69 16.67 -1.53
CA ARG A 56 -4.11 17.01 -0.21
C ARG A 56 -3.46 15.81 0.45
N LEU A 57 -4.08 14.63 0.36
CA LEU A 57 -3.50 13.40 0.90
C LEU A 57 -2.23 12.99 0.17
N MET A 58 -2.16 13.15 -1.14
CA MET A 58 -0.99 12.84 -1.95
C MET A 58 0.22 13.75 -1.66
N ALA A 59 0.03 14.90 -1.02
CA ALA A 59 1.13 15.73 -0.53
C ALA A 59 1.90 15.06 0.64
N ILE A 60 1.31 14.03 1.26
CA ILE A 60 1.93 13.26 2.34
C ILE A 60 2.82 12.17 1.73
N VAL A 61 4.09 12.14 2.14
CA VAL A 61 5.06 11.13 1.68
C VAL A 61 4.55 9.72 1.99
N GLY A 62 4.54 8.87 0.97
CA GLY A 62 4.05 7.50 1.08
C GLY A 62 2.57 7.31 0.74
N ILE A 63 1.85 8.39 0.43
CA ILE A 63 0.46 8.30 -0.05
C ILE A 63 0.45 8.51 -1.56
N GLY A 64 0.16 7.44 -2.30
CA GLY A 64 -0.05 7.47 -3.75
C GLY A 64 -1.54 7.57 -4.13
N PRO A 65 -1.84 7.61 -5.46
CA PRO A 65 -3.22 7.74 -5.96
C PRO A 65 -4.17 6.69 -5.40
N LEU A 66 -3.77 5.43 -5.36
CA LEU A 66 -4.57 4.33 -4.83
C LEU A 66 -4.92 4.54 -3.36
N THR A 67 -3.92 4.87 -2.53
CA THR A 67 -4.13 5.10 -1.09
C THR A 67 -5.00 6.34 -0.84
N ALA A 68 -4.77 7.42 -1.60
CA ALA A 68 -5.56 8.64 -1.49
C ALA A 68 -7.03 8.41 -1.89
N SER A 69 -7.27 7.73 -3.02
CA SER A 69 -8.61 7.37 -3.47
C SER A 69 -9.33 6.48 -2.47
N ALA A 70 -8.65 5.42 -1.97
CA ALA A 70 -9.21 4.53 -0.97
C ALA A 70 -9.54 5.26 0.35
N ALA A 71 -8.68 6.19 0.78
CA ALA A 71 -8.90 6.97 1.99
C ALA A 71 -10.13 7.88 1.85
N VAL A 72 -10.24 8.61 0.74
CA VAL A 72 -11.41 9.48 0.49
C VAL A 72 -12.70 8.66 0.42
N ALA A 73 -12.71 7.54 -0.30
CA ALA A 73 -13.88 6.68 -0.44
C ALA A 73 -14.31 6.03 0.88
N THR A 74 -13.33 5.67 1.75
CA THR A 74 -13.63 4.95 3.00
C THR A 74 -13.99 5.90 4.14
N VAL A 75 -13.33 7.06 4.22
CA VAL A 75 -13.53 8.02 5.31
C VAL A 75 -14.73 8.92 5.06
N GLY A 76 -15.00 9.29 3.80
CA GLY A 76 -16.03 10.26 3.47
C GLY A 76 -15.72 11.64 4.05
N ASP A 77 -16.35 12.01 5.15
CA ASP A 77 -16.10 13.29 5.82
C ASP A 77 -15.08 13.14 6.97
N ALA A 78 -13.89 13.67 6.78
CA ALA A 78 -12.82 13.61 7.80
C ALA A 78 -13.16 14.41 9.09
N ARG A 79 -14.16 15.31 9.06
CA ARG A 79 -14.60 16.08 10.24
C ARG A 79 -15.27 15.23 11.31
N VAL A 80 -15.65 14.00 10.99
CA VAL A 80 -16.14 13.03 12.00
C VAL A 80 -15.07 12.66 13.03
N PHE A 81 -13.80 12.89 12.72
CA PHE A 81 -12.70 12.68 13.66
C PHE A 81 -12.25 13.99 14.30
N SER A 82 -12.36 14.08 15.61
CA SER A 82 -11.92 15.28 16.38
C SER A 82 -10.40 15.48 16.30
N ASN A 83 -9.62 14.42 16.09
CA ASN A 83 -8.16 14.46 16.01
C ASN A 83 -7.58 13.18 15.39
N GLY A 84 -6.27 13.20 15.11
CA GLY A 84 -5.57 12.06 14.50
C GLY A 84 -5.54 10.80 15.38
N ARG A 85 -5.66 10.91 16.71
CA ARG A 85 -5.74 9.73 17.60
C ARG A 85 -7.05 8.98 17.39
N GLN A 86 -8.16 9.70 17.22
CA GLN A 86 -9.46 9.10 16.93
C GLN A 86 -9.45 8.41 15.57
N PHE A 87 -8.87 9.03 14.54
CA PHE A 87 -8.65 8.39 13.25
C PHE A 87 -7.80 7.11 13.37
N SER A 88 -6.69 7.17 14.13
CA SER A 88 -5.83 6.00 14.36
C SER A 88 -6.55 4.87 15.11
N ALA A 89 -7.42 5.20 16.07
CA ALA A 89 -8.25 4.25 16.78
C ALA A 89 -9.27 3.59 15.82
N TRP A 90 -9.95 4.39 15.02
CA TRP A 90 -10.88 3.92 13.99
C TRP A 90 -10.19 3.00 12.97
N LEU A 91 -8.97 3.33 12.57
CA LEU A 91 -8.16 2.51 11.67
C LEU A 91 -7.63 1.21 12.33
N GLY A 92 -7.73 1.10 13.66
CA GLY A 92 -7.18 -0.04 14.41
C GLY A 92 -5.66 -0.05 14.54
N SER A 93 -5.03 1.13 14.45
CA SER A 93 -3.57 1.31 14.53
C SER A 93 -3.10 1.67 15.94
N VAL A 94 -4.00 1.77 16.92
CA VAL A 94 -3.66 2.02 18.33
C VAL A 94 -3.39 0.71 19.08
N PRO A 95 -2.53 0.71 20.10
CA PRO A 95 -2.31 -0.47 20.94
C PRO A 95 -3.58 -0.88 21.69
N LYS A 96 -3.78 -2.18 21.83
CA LYS A 96 -4.75 -2.72 22.80
C LYS A 96 -4.29 -2.35 24.21
N GLN A 97 -5.23 -1.89 25.02
CA GLN A 97 -4.96 -1.58 26.41
C GLN A 97 -5.69 -2.58 27.31
N ALA A 98 -4.91 -3.26 28.15
CA ALA A 98 -5.41 -4.16 29.19
C ALA A 98 -4.87 -3.66 30.53
N SER A 99 -5.38 -2.51 30.97
CA SER A 99 -4.93 -1.85 32.22
C SER A 99 -5.88 -2.17 33.35
N SER A 100 -5.33 -2.56 34.50
CA SER A 100 -6.08 -2.78 35.73
C SER A 100 -5.25 -2.32 36.95
N GLY A 101 -5.89 -1.83 37.99
CA GLY A 101 -5.24 -1.44 39.26
C GLY A 101 -4.14 -0.38 39.09
N GLY A 102 -4.32 0.61 38.19
CA GLY A 102 -3.36 1.67 37.95
C GLY A 102 -2.12 1.27 37.13
N LYS A 103 -1.99 0.00 36.72
CA LYS A 103 -0.88 -0.47 35.89
C LYS A 103 -1.29 -0.48 34.42
N THR A 104 -0.61 0.34 33.59
CA THR A 104 -0.84 0.38 32.15
C THR A 104 -0.16 -0.81 31.47
N ARG A 105 -0.95 -1.65 30.79
CA ARG A 105 -0.45 -2.74 29.94
C ARG A 105 -0.89 -2.47 28.52
N LEU A 106 0.06 -2.16 27.64
CA LEU A 106 -0.15 -1.99 26.20
C LEU A 106 0.26 -3.27 25.48
N GLY A 107 -0.62 -3.77 24.60
CA GLY A 107 -0.37 -4.89 23.72
C GLY A 107 -0.09 -4.44 22.28
N HIS A 108 -0.21 -5.39 21.34
CA HIS A 108 -0.13 -5.08 19.92
C HIS A 108 -1.29 -4.17 19.47
N ILE A 109 -1.18 -3.61 18.26
CA ILE A 109 -2.27 -2.81 17.66
C ILE A 109 -3.57 -3.60 17.60
N THR A 110 -4.70 -2.90 17.75
CA THR A 110 -6.02 -3.57 17.86
C THR A 110 -6.40 -4.33 16.59
N LYS A 111 -6.01 -3.84 15.43
CA LYS A 111 -6.39 -4.36 14.09
C LYS A 111 -7.91 -4.38 13.85
N GLN A 112 -8.71 -3.71 14.67
CA GLN A 112 -10.18 -3.68 14.63
C GLN A 112 -10.72 -2.57 13.74
N GLY A 113 -10.05 -2.19 12.69
CA GLY A 113 -10.50 -1.15 11.78
C GLY A 113 -10.48 -1.63 10.34
N ASN A 114 -10.60 -0.67 9.41
CA ASN A 114 -10.54 -0.97 7.99
C ASN A 114 -9.19 -1.58 7.62
N THR A 115 -9.18 -2.88 7.35
CA THR A 115 -7.95 -3.65 7.07
C THR A 115 -7.31 -3.21 5.76
N TYR A 116 -8.11 -2.93 4.73
CA TYR A 116 -7.60 -2.53 3.42
C TYR A 116 -6.86 -1.19 3.50
N LEU A 117 -7.52 -0.16 4.03
CA LEU A 117 -6.91 1.16 4.17
C LEU A 117 -5.68 1.12 5.09
N ARG A 118 -5.74 0.38 6.19
CA ARG A 118 -4.58 0.18 7.08
C ARG A 118 -3.41 -0.46 6.34
N THR A 119 -3.65 -1.49 5.52
CA THR A 119 -2.60 -2.15 4.72
C THR A 119 -1.96 -1.17 3.75
N LEU A 120 -2.75 -0.39 3.01
CA LEU A 120 -2.25 0.63 2.09
C LEU A 120 -1.38 1.68 2.80
N LEU A 121 -1.83 2.18 3.96
CA LEU A 121 -1.08 3.15 4.75
C LEU A 121 0.23 2.57 5.29
N PHE A 122 0.24 1.32 5.73
CA PHE A 122 1.48 0.66 6.17
C PHE A 122 2.46 0.43 5.02
N GLN A 123 1.99 0.04 3.84
CA GLN A 123 2.85 -0.07 2.66
C GLN A 123 3.42 1.29 2.25
N GLY A 124 2.60 2.34 2.28
CA GLY A 124 3.04 3.71 2.05
C GLY A 124 4.09 4.17 3.07
N ALA A 125 3.90 3.88 4.36
CA ALA A 125 4.88 4.18 5.40
C ALA A 125 6.19 3.41 5.19
N ARG A 126 6.15 2.14 4.80
CA ARG A 126 7.36 1.36 4.45
C ARG A 126 8.11 1.97 3.27
N SER A 127 7.40 2.37 2.23
CA SER A 127 8.00 3.07 1.08
C SER A 127 8.64 4.39 1.49
N ALA A 128 7.97 5.17 2.35
CA ALA A 128 8.51 6.41 2.91
C ALA A 128 9.80 6.16 3.73
N LEU A 129 9.81 5.12 4.58
CA LEU A 129 10.99 4.71 5.36
C LEU A 129 12.17 4.34 4.46
N THR A 130 11.91 3.57 3.40
CA THR A 130 12.97 3.11 2.47
C THR A 130 13.55 4.27 1.66
N SER A 131 12.73 5.27 1.28
CA SER A 131 13.14 6.41 0.47
C SER A 131 13.63 7.62 1.29
N ALA A 132 13.44 7.64 2.61
CA ALA A 132 13.71 8.79 3.47
C ALA A 132 15.16 9.28 3.39
N HIS A 133 16.13 8.38 3.23
CA HIS A 133 17.56 8.76 3.12
C HIS A 133 17.90 9.58 1.86
N ARG A 134 17.04 9.53 0.83
CA ARG A 134 17.19 10.25 -0.44
C ARG A 134 16.49 11.60 -0.47
N ARG A 135 15.80 11.97 0.63
CA ARG A 135 14.93 13.15 0.69
C ARG A 135 15.38 14.08 1.80
N THR A 136 15.13 15.38 1.62
CA THR A 136 15.56 16.44 2.56
C THR A 136 14.40 17.13 3.28
N ASP A 137 13.14 16.68 3.04
CA ASP A 137 11.97 17.22 3.72
C ASP A 137 11.97 16.91 5.23
N ARG A 138 11.17 17.68 5.99
CA ARG A 138 11.12 17.57 7.45
C ARG A 138 10.76 16.17 7.95
N LEU A 139 9.81 15.51 7.29
CA LEU A 139 9.35 14.17 7.67
C LEU A 139 10.45 13.14 7.43
N SER A 140 11.10 13.20 6.27
CA SER A 140 12.18 12.27 5.92
C SER A 140 13.38 12.41 6.87
N ARG A 141 13.76 13.64 7.26
CA ARG A 141 14.81 13.86 8.26
C ARG A 141 14.43 13.28 9.62
N TRP A 142 13.19 13.46 10.06
CA TRP A 142 12.68 12.86 11.29
C TRP A 142 12.70 11.33 11.25
N ILE A 143 12.30 10.73 10.12
CA ILE A 143 12.32 9.27 9.90
C ILE A 143 13.75 8.74 10.03
N VAL A 144 14.74 9.38 9.40
CA VAL A 144 16.15 8.98 9.49
C VAL A 144 16.65 9.03 10.93
N GLN A 145 16.34 10.11 11.66
CA GLN A 145 16.69 10.24 13.07
C GLN A 145 16.01 9.18 13.96
N LEU A 146 14.75 8.87 13.68
CA LEU A 146 14.00 7.83 14.40
C LEU A 146 14.63 6.45 14.18
N ARG A 147 15.00 6.14 12.95
CA ARG A 147 15.66 4.87 12.59
C ARG A 147 17.01 4.73 13.30
N ALA A 148 17.79 5.80 13.39
CA ALA A 148 19.08 5.78 14.09
C ALA A 148 18.94 5.55 15.60
N ARG A 149 17.79 5.88 16.21
CA ARG A 149 17.51 5.66 17.64
C ARG A 149 16.88 4.31 17.94
N ALA A 150 16.17 3.73 16.97
CA ALA A 150 15.43 2.49 17.17
C ALA A 150 16.26 1.23 16.85
N GLY A 151 17.48 1.38 16.31
CA GLY A 151 18.41 0.31 15.98
C GLY A 151 18.19 -0.24 14.60
#